data_9dbc4fbb4bed4d0ce9d1c7c03d06d23e
#
_entry.id   9dbc4fbb4bed4d0ce9d1c7c03d06d23e
#
_cell.length_a   1.000
_cell.length_b   1.000
_cell.length_c   1.000
_cell.angle_alpha   90.00
_cell.angle_beta   90.00
_cell.angle_gamma   90.00
#
_symmetry.space_group_name_H-M   'P 1'
#
loop_
_entity.id
_entity.type
_entity.pdbx_description
1 polymer ?
#
loop_
_entity_poly.entity_id
_entity_poly.type
_entity_poly.pdbx_seq_one_letter_code
_entity_poly.pdbx_strand_id
1 'polypeptide(L)'
;MARKSAFQHSALISNLVTQEQMDDALHSLRQASQSSVESEVGILEGAISDTQLAEQLVYNGVISTYQAEQLQSGRTKFNLGPYVITDWIGQGGMGQVFKGEHVVLGRVSAIKVLPLDKSNEYAISNFHREIKLQARMDHPNLVRAYDAGHDGKVHFLVTEYVPGRDLRRLIRNQGKLTVAEAAGVIMRVSRGLHYAHQQGLI
;
A
#
# COMPACT_ATOMS: atom_id res chain seq x y z
N MET A 1 26.28 -16.83 -17.68
CA MET A 1 25.40 -16.04 -16.79
C MET A 1 24.15 -16.86 -16.49
N ALA A 2 23.84 -17.13 -15.24
CA ALA A 2 22.63 -17.84 -14.88
C ALA A 2 21.39 -16.96 -15.30
N ARG A 3 20.38 -17.60 -15.88
CA ARG A 3 19.17 -16.93 -16.33
C ARG A 3 18.41 -16.41 -15.08
N LYS A 4 18.19 -15.11 -15.00
CA LYS A 4 17.39 -14.51 -13.91
C LYS A 4 15.98 -15.13 -13.92
N SER A 5 15.44 -15.40 -12.73
CA SER A 5 14.08 -15.87 -12.59
C SER A 5 13.06 -14.78 -12.98
N ALA A 6 11.78 -15.16 -13.13
CA ALA A 6 10.72 -14.21 -13.45
C ALA A 6 10.57 -13.15 -12.34
N PHE A 7 10.65 -13.54 -11.07
CA PHE A 7 10.60 -12.65 -9.93
C PHE A 7 11.78 -11.66 -9.91
N GLN A 8 13.03 -12.16 -10.08
CA GLN A 8 14.22 -11.31 -10.14
C GLN A 8 14.12 -10.25 -11.24
N HIS A 9 13.60 -10.65 -12.40
CA HIS A 9 13.40 -9.75 -13.52
C HIS A 9 12.35 -8.66 -13.18
N SER A 10 11.20 -9.06 -12.65
CA SER A 10 10.12 -8.14 -12.23
C SER A 10 10.60 -7.18 -11.14
N ALA A 11 11.34 -7.67 -10.14
CA ALA A 11 11.84 -6.86 -9.04
C ALA A 11 12.80 -5.77 -9.51
N LEU A 12 13.71 -6.08 -10.42
CA LEU A 12 14.66 -5.11 -10.96
C LEU A 12 13.99 -4.08 -11.90
N ILE A 13 13.06 -4.51 -12.76
CA ILE A 13 12.32 -3.62 -13.66
C ILE A 13 11.40 -2.68 -12.87
N SER A 14 10.87 -3.12 -11.75
CA SER A 14 10.00 -2.29 -10.91
C SER A 14 10.71 -1.08 -10.28
N ASN A 15 12.04 -1.07 -10.26
CA ASN A 15 12.89 -0.12 -9.54
C ASN A 15 12.65 -0.11 -8.00
N LEU A 16 12.02 -1.15 -7.45
CA LEU A 16 11.89 -1.33 -6.01
C LEU A 16 13.15 -1.95 -5.40
N VAL A 17 13.88 -2.74 -6.19
CA VAL A 17 15.06 -3.49 -5.77
C VAL A 17 16.21 -3.13 -6.68
N THR A 18 17.34 -2.72 -6.11
CA THR A 18 18.58 -2.52 -6.86
C THR A 18 19.28 -3.85 -7.11
N GLN A 19 20.22 -3.86 -8.06
CA GLN A 19 21.04 -5.07 -8.31
C GLN A 19 21.85 -5.46 -7.06
N GLU A 20 22.39 -4.47 -6.34
CA GLU A 20 23.15 -4.69 -5.09
C GLU A 20 22.29 -5.35 -4.01
N GLN A 21 21.09 -4.82 -3.74
CA GLN A 21 20.15 -5.42 -2.79
C GLN A 21 19.71 -6.84 -3.17
N MET A 22 19.59 -7.10 -4.46
CA MET A 22 19.31 -8.44 -4.99
C MET A 22 20.46 -9.40 -4.73
N ASP A 23 21.69 -8.97 -4.99
CA ASP A 23 22.88 -9.78 -4.81
C ASP A 23 23.15 -10.05 -3.32
N ASP A 24 22.92 -9.08 -2.45
CA ASP A 24 23.02 -9.23 -0.99
C ASP A 24 21.99 -10.23 -0.44
N ALA A 25 20.75 -10.18 -0.92
CA ALA A 25 19.71 -11.14 -0.52
C ALA A 25 20.07 -12.57 -0.96
N LEU A 26 20.56 -12.73 -2.18
CA LEU A 26 21.03 -14.02 -2.69
C LEU A 26 22.25 -14.55 -1.91
N HIS A 27 23.18 -13.67 -1.55
CA HIS A 27 24.36 -14.03 -0.76
C HIS A 27 23.96 -14.52 0.64
N SER A 28 23.08 -13.79 1.32
CA SER A 28 22.56 -14.16 2.64
C SER A 28 21.87 -15.52 2.65
N LEU A 29 21.05 -15.81 1.64
CA LEU A 29 20.39 -17.11 1.49
C LEU A 29 21.38 -18.26 1.24
N ARG A 30 22.44 -18.03 0.46
CA ARG A 30 23.48 -19.04 0.24
C ARG A 30 24.28 -19.35 1.50
N GLN A 31 24.63 -18.34 2.29
CA GLN A 31 25.30 -18.51 3.57
C GLN A 31 24.45 -19.31 4.57
N ALA A 32 23.16 -18.96 4.67
CA ALA A 32 22.21 -19.68 5.52
C ALA A 32 22.07 -21.16 5.12
N SER A 33 22.08 -21.44 3.82
CA SER A 33 22.03 -22.82 3.31
C SER A 33 23.31 -23.60 3.63
N GLN A 34 24.47 -22.97 3.57
CA GLN A 34 25.78 -23.62 3.90
C GLN A 34 25.89 -23.93 5.40
N SER A 35 25.46 -23.02 6.28
CA SER A 35 25.51 -23.29 7.74
C SER A 35 24.53 -24.36 8.20
N SER A 36 23.48 -24.63 7.45
CA SER A 36 22.51 -25.70 7.72
C SER A 36 22.97 -27.07 7.26
N VAL A 37 23.91 -27.15 6.34
CA VAL A 37 24.44 -28.42 5.72
C VAL A 37 25.50 -29.06 6.61
N GLU A 38 26.14 -28.38 7.55
CA GLU A 38 27.09 -28.98 8.49
C GLU A 38 26.41 -29.92 9.52
N SER A 39 25.09 -30.00 9.56
CA SER A 39 24.34 -30.78 10.55
C SER A 39 23.75 -32.11 10.02
N GLU A 40 23.59 -32.32 8.71
CA GLU A 40 23.10 -33.62 8.17
C GLU A 40 23.55 -33.87 6.72
N VAL A 41 23.89 -35.11 6.49
CA VAL A 41 24.43 -35.71 5.24
C VAL A 41 23.58 -35.39 4.01
N GLY A 42 24.18 -34.68 3.05
CA GLY A 42 23.95 -34.91 1.63
C GLY A 42 22.56 -34.57 1.07
N ILE A 43 22.15 -33.32 1.06
CA ILE A 43 21.03 -32.88 0.21
C ILE A 43 21.58 -31.81 -0.76
N LEU A 44 21.36 -32.06 -2.06
CA LEU A 44 21.69 -31.25 -3.22
C LEU A 44 21.59 -29.75 -2.97
N GLU A 45 22.54 -28.95 -3.45
CA GLU A 45 22.42 -27.49 -3.60
C GLU A 45 21.13 -27.16 -4.32
N GLY A 46 20.06 -26.93 -3.55
CA GLY A 46 18.78 -26.52 -4.08
C GLY A 46 18.87 -25.10 -4.62
N ALA A 47 18.47 -24.89 -5.86
CA ALA A 47 18.37 -23.55 -6.43
C ALA A 47 17.46 -22.70 -5.53
N ILE A 48 17.92 -21.50 -5.11
CA ILE A 48 17.13 -20.55 -4.34
C ILE A 48 15.84 -20.26 -5.10
N SER A 49 14.70 -20.51 -4.46
CA SER A 49 13.39 -20.27 -5.04
C SER A 49 13.03 -18.79 -5.02
N ASP A 50 12.14 -18.37 -5.93
CA ASP A 50 11.61 -17.01 -5.96
C ASP A 50 10.87 -16.63 -4.65
N THR A 51 10.26 -17.60 -3.98
CA THR A 51 9.61 -17.39 -2.69
C THR A 51 10.62 -17.06 -1.59
N GLN A 52 11.68 -17.84 -1.47
CA GLN A 52 12.76 -17.58 -0.50
C GLN A 52 13.41 -16.22 -0.71
N LEU A 53 13.65 -15.86 -1.97
CA LEU A 53 14.23 -14.56 -2.31
C LEU A 53 13.28 -13.40 -1.99
N ALA A 54 11.98 -13.56 -2.26
CA ALA A 54 10.95 -12.58 -1.91
C ALA A 54 10.87 -12.37 -0.38
N GLU A 55 10.85 -13.48 0.38
CA GLU A 55 10.84 -13.46 1.86
C GLU A 55 12.11 -12.78 2.41
N GLN A 56 13.27 -13.06 1.83
CA GLN A 56 14.52 -12.42 2.25
C GLN A 56 14.54 -10.92 1.97
N LEU A 57 14.03 -10.47 0.83
CA LEU A 57 13.92 -9.05 0.51
C LEU A 57 12.93 -8.33 1.44
N VAL A 58 11.84 -8.99 1.83
CA VAL A 58 10.89 -8.48 2.84
C VAL A 58 11.55 -8.43 4.22
N TYR A 59 12.27 -9.48 4.63
CA TYR A 59 12.99 -9.52 5.90
C TYR A 59 14.04 -8.41 6.01
N ASN A 60 14.76 -8.13 4.93
CA ASN A 60 15.72 -7.04 4.84
C ASN A 60 15.05 -5.64 4.78
N GLY A 61 13.73 -5.55 4.72
CA GLY A 61 12.99 -4.29 4.61
C GLY A 61 13.13 -3.58 3.27
N VAL A 62 13.61 -4.27 2.23
CA VAL A 62 13.77 -3.71 0.87
C VAL A 62 12.42 -3.51 0.19
N ILE A 63 11.53 -4.48 0.33
CA ILE A 63 10.17 -4.45 -0.19
C ILE A 63 9.16 -4.86 0.90
N SER A 64 7.91 -4.45 0.76
CA SER A 64 6.82 -4.91 1.62
C SER A 64 6.32 -6.29 1.19
N THR A 65 5.59 -6.98 2.08
CA THR A 65 4.92 -8.26 1.76
C THR A 65 3.98 -8.08 0.56
N TYR A 66 3.20 -7.00 0.53
CA TYR A 66 2.33 -6.70 -0.60
C TYR A 66 3.12 -6.55 -1.91
N GLN A 67 4.23 -5.81 -1.91
CA GLN A 67 5.08 -5.64 -3.09
C GLN A 67 5.66 -6.98 -3.55
N ALA A 68 6.11 -7.83 -2.62
CA ALA A 68 6.62 -9.17 -2.93
C ALA A 68 5.56 -10.04 -3.64
N GLU A 69 4.33 -10.09 -3.12
CA GLU A 69 3.21 -10.81 -3.72
C GLU A 69 2.87 -10.29 -5.13
N GLN A 70 2.85 -8.97 -5.30
CA GLN A 70 2.57 -8.37 -6.60
C GLN A 70 3.69 -8.63 -7.62
N LEU A 71 4.96 -8.59 -7.20
CA LEU A 71 6.12 -8.94 -8.05
C LEU A 71 6.09 -10.40 -8.48
N GLN A 72 5.72 -11.32 -7.57
CA GLN A 72 5.53 -12.73 -7.89
C GLN A 72 4.40 -12.95 -8.91
N SER A 73 3.37 -12.11 -8.89
CA SER A 73 2.29 -12.12 -9.90
C SER A 73 2.68 -11.46 -11.23
N GLY A 74 3.92 -10.96 -11.36
CA GLY A 74 4.44 -10.31 -12.56
C GLY A 74 4.11 -8.81 -12.68
N ARG A 75 3.58 -8.19 -11.64
CA ARG A 75 3.39 -6.72 -11.63
C ARG A 75 4.72 -6.01 -11.40
N THR A 76 4.97 -4.97 -12.19
CA THR A 76 6.23 -4.22 -12.12
C THR A 76 6.02 -2.72 -11.91
N LYS A 77 4.79 -2.20 -12.06
CA LYS A 77 4.50 -0.78 -11.86
C LYS A 77 3.97 -0.54 -10.44
N PHE A 78 4.78 0.10 -9.60
CA PHE A 78 4.44 0.49 -8.22
C PHE A 78 4.43 2.00 -8.02
N ASN A 79 4.86 2.78 -9.01
CA ASN A 79 4.85 4.23 -8.94
C ASN A 79 3.51 4.79 -9.43
N LEU A 80 3.01 5.80 -8.73
CA LEU A 80 1.84 6.58 -9.10
C LEU A 80 2.17 8.07 -8.89
N GLY A 81 2.57 8.76 -9.95
CA GLY A 81 3.21 10.06 -9.82
C GLY A 81 4.45 9.98 -8.90
N PRO A 82 4.58 10.86 -7.90
CA PRO A 82 5.72 10.86 -6.97
C PRO A 82 5.55 9.87 -5.79
N TYR A 83 4.61 8.95 -5.83
CA TYR A 83 4.32 8.01 -4.76
C TYR A 83 4.69 6.58 -5.15
N VAL A 84 5.35 5.86 -4.24
CA VAL A 84 5.58 4.41 -4.35
C VAL A 84 4.51 3.69 -3.54
N ILE A 85 3.77 2.80 -4.16
CA ILE A 85 2.75 1.97 -3.51
C ILE A 85 3.45 0.90 -2.68
N THR A 86 3.13 0.85 -1.39
CA THR A 86 3.74 -0.09 -0.43
C THR A 86 2.77 -1.13 0.10
N ASP A 87 1.45 -0.87 0.05
CA ASP A 87 0.46 -1.81 0.57
C ASP A 87 -0.93 -1.55 -0.02
N TRP A 88 -1.83 -2.53 0.11
CA TRP A 88 -3.24 -2.40 -0.23
C TRP A 88 -4.06 -2.21 1.04
N ILE A 89 -4.82 -1.10 1.13
CA ILE A 89 -5.66 -0.79 2.29
C ILE A 89 -7.06 -1.37 2.12
N GLY A 90 -7.63 -1.21 0.92
CA GLY A 90 -8.99 -1.68 0.69
C GLY A 90 -9.60 -1.20 -0.63
N GLN A 91 -10.88 -1.53 -0.80
CA GLN A 91 -11.68 -1.14 -1.96
C GLN A 91 -13.01 -0.55 -1.50
N GLY A 92 -13.37 0.59 -2.05
CA GLY A 92 -14.65 1.25 -1.84
C GLY A 92 -15.47 1.36 -3.13
N GLY A 93 -16.64 1.96 -3.05
CA GLY A 93 -17.53 2.15 -4.20
C GLY A 93 -16.92 2.94 -5.36
N MET A 94 -16.03 3.89 -5.06
CA MET A 94 -15.40 4.78 -6.04
C MET A 94 -13.99 4.34 -6.46
N GLY A 95 -13.41 3.30 -5.87
CA GLY A 95 -12.08 2.85 -6.28
C GLY A 95 -11.32 2.06 -5.23
N GLN A 96 -10.05 1.84 -5.52
CA GLN A 96 -9.10 1.14 -4.67
C GLN A 96 -8.31 2.14 -3.83
N VAL A 97 -7.94 1.75 -2.62
CA VAL A 97 -7.12 2.57 -1.71
C VAL A 97 -5.86 1.80 -1.36
N PHE A 98 -4.74 2.44 -1.60
CA PHE A 98 -3.40 1.92 -1.33
C PHE A 98 -2.72 2.74 -0.25
N LYS A 99 -1.78 2.13 0.45
CA LYS A 99 -0.76 2.82 1.22
C LYS A 99 0.40 3.11 0.29
N GLY A 100 0.92 4.32 0.32
CA GLY A 100 2.07 4.70 -0.46
C GLY A 100 2.93 5.72 0.27
N GLU A 101 4.14 5.89 -0.21
CA GLU A 101 5.11 6.82 0.35
C GLU A 101 5.59 7.79 -0.73
N HIS A 102 5.65 9.07 -0.39
CA HIS A 102 6.15 10.10 -1.31
C HIS A 102 7.68 10.03 -1.41
N VAL A 103 8.21 9.82 -2.60
CA VAL A 103 9.65 9.54 -2.83
C VAL A 103 10.62 10.60 -2.29
N VAL A 104 10.20 11.87 -2.25
CA VAL A 104 11.05 12.97 -1.78
C VAL A 104 10.78 13.31 -0.31
N LEU A 105 9.49 13.29 0.10
CA LEU A 105 9.09 13.73 1.44
C LEU A 105 9.16 12.60 2.48
N GLY A 106 9.25 11.32 2.06
CA GLY A 106 9.15 10.16 2.95
C GLY A 106 7.80 10.06 3.68
N ARG A 107 6.78 10.81 3.21
CA ARG A 107 5.48 10.83 3.87
C ARG A 107 4.64 9.65 3.46
N VAL A 108 4.26 8.84 4.45
CA VAL A 108 3.28 7.77 4.27
C VAL A 108 1.87 8.37 4.12
N SER A 109 1.15 7.92 3.11
CA SER A 109 -0.17 8.44 2.72
C SER A 109 -1.10 7.32 2.30
N ALA A 110 -2.42 7.58 2.36
CA ALA A 110 -3.43 6.75 1.72
C ALA A 110 -3.72 7.32 0.32
N ILE A 111 -3.68 6.47 -0.70
CA ILE A 111 -3.84 6.88 -2.10
C ILE A 111 -5.07 6.19 -2.67
N LYS A 112 -6.12 6.97 -2.87
CA LYS A 112 -7.36 6.52 -3.49
C LYS A 112 -7.24 6.64 -5.00
N VAL A 113 -7.39 5.52 -5.69
CA VAL A 113 -7.23 5.43 -7.14
C VAL A 113 -8.58 5.17 -7.79
N LEU A 114 -8.92 5.95 -8.83
CA LEU A 114 -10.05 5.66 -9.69
C LEU A 114 -9.64 4.59 -10.72
N PRO A 115 -10.24 3.39 -10.71
CA PRO A 115 -9.88 2.31 -11.63
C PRO A 115 -10.16 2.69 -13.09
N LEU A 116 -9.31 2.22 -14.01
CA LEU A 116 -9.40 2.52 -15.44
C LEU A 116 -10.71 2.04 -16.07
N ASP A 117 -11.22 0.90 -15.65
CA ASP A 117 -12.49 0.33 -16.08
C ASP A 117 -13.71 1.15 -15.66
N LYS A 118 -13.55 2.01 -14.65
CA LYS A 118 -14.56 2.94 -14.15
C LYS A 118 -14.31 4.40 -14.53
N SER A 119 -13.28 4.67 -15.33
CA SER A 119 -12.83 6.02 -15.70
C SER A 119 -13.60 6.57 -16.93
N ASN A 120 -14.94 6.59 -16.88
CA ASN A 120 -15.73 7.36 -17.82
C ASN A 120 -15.77 8.84 -17.37
N GLU A 121 -16.18 9.75 -18.28
CA GLU A 121 -16.21 11.20 -18.03
C GLU A 121 -17.02 11.57 -16.78
N TYR A 122 -18.15 10.90 -16.54
CA TYR A 122 -18.99 11.12 -15.38
C TYR A 122 -18.29 10.72 -14.07
N ALA A 123 -17.65 9.56 -14.04
CA ALA A 123 -16.92 9.08 -12.87
C ALA A 123 -15.69 9.97 -12.58
N ILE A 124 -14.97 10.40 -13.61
CA ILE A 124 -13.85 11.34 -13.48
C ILE A 124 -14.33 12.69 -12.92
N SER A 125 -15.44 13.22 -13.46
CA SER A 125 -16.03 14.47 -12.98
C SER A 125 -16.45 14.39 -11.51
N ASN A 126 -17.11 13.31 -11.11
CA ASN A 126 -17.49 13.08 -9.72
C ASN A 126 -16.27 12.92 -8.80
N PHE A 127 -15.24 12.22 -9.25
CA PHE A 127 -13.99 12.07 -8.51
C PHE A 127 -13.29 13.42 -8.30
N HIS A 128 -13.21 14.26 -9.34
CA HIS A 128 -12.65 15.60 -9.21
C HIS A 128 -13.51 16.52 -8.30
N ARG A 129 -14.83 16.35 -8.30
CA ARG A 129 -15.71 17.07 -7.38
C ARG A 129 -15.42 16.64 -5.94
N GLU A 130 -15.29 15.36 -5.67
CA GLU A 130 -14.93 14.84 -4.35
C GLU A 130 -13.57 15.40 -3.88
N ILE A 131 -12.55 15.38 -4.75
CA ILE A 131 -11.24 15.98 -4.47
C ILE A 131 -11.37 17.44 -4.05
N LYS A 132 -12.09 18.26 -4.83
CA LYS A 132 -12.26 19.69 -4.53
C LYS A 132 -12.98 19.94 -3.21
N LEU A 133 -13.95 19.11 -2.85
CA LEU A 133 -14.65 19.20 -1.58
C LEU A 133 -13.73 18.79 -0.44
N GLN A 134 -13.03 17.65 -0.57
CA GLN A 134 -12.14 17.15 0.48
C GLN A 134 -10.93 18.06 0.72
N ALA A 135 -10.42 18.73 -0.32
CA ALA A 135 -9.32 19.68 -0.19
C ALA A 135 -9.65 20.92 0.65
N ARG A 136 -10.93 21.21 0.85
CA ARG A 136 -11.41 22.34 1.70
C ARG A 136 -11.62 21.93 3.16
N MET A 137 -11.56 20.62 3.46
CA MET A 137 -11.85 20.11 4.79
C MET A 137 -10.58 20.13 5.66
N ASP A 138 -10.64 20.88 6.75
CA ASP A 138 -9.62 20.89 7.79
C ASP A 138 -10.29 20.77 9.16
N HIS A 139 -10.38 19.53 9.67
CA HIS A 139 -11.03 19.23 10.93
C HIS A 139 -10.43 17.97 11.56
N PRO A 140 -10.19 17.91 12.87
CA PRO A 140 -9.50 16.81 13.54
C PRO A 140 -10.19 15.43 13.44
N ASN A 141 -11.47 15.40 13.06
CA ASN A 141 -12.24 14.17 12.86
C ASN A 141 -12.52 13.87 11.39
N LEU A 142 -11.83 14.54 10.46
CA LEU A 142 -11.87 14.26 9.03
C LEU A 142 -10.45 14.01 8.53
N VAL A 143 -10.32 13.07 7.60
CA VAL A 143 -9.04 12.76 6.94
C VAL A 143 -8.66 13.92 6.01
N ARG A 144 -7.43 14.45 6.16
CA ARG A 144 -6.93 15.55 5.33
C ARG A 144 -6.57 15.09 3.93
N ALA A 145 -6.93 15.86 2.92
CA ALA A 145 -6.38 15.74 1.58
C ALA A 145 -5.00 16.41 1.53
N TYR A 146 -4.01 15.72 0.96
CA TYR A 146 -2.65 16.25 0.81
C TYR A 146 -2.36 16.65 -0.62
N ASP A 147 -2.83 15.85 -1.59
CA ASP A 147 -2.49 16.02 -2.98
C ASP A 147 -3.54 15.31 -3.87
N ALA A 148 -3.56 15.63 -5.14
CA ALA A 148 -4.33 14.92 -6.14
C ALA A 148 -3.65 15.04 -7.50
N GLY A 149 -3.75 13.99 -8.31
CA GLY A 149 -3.09 13.98 -9.60
C GLY A 149 -3.61 12.91 -10.54
N HIS A 150 -2.87 12.75 -11.62
CA HIS A 150 -3.07 11.65 -12.55
C HIS A 150 -1.71 11.11 -13.04
N ASP A 151 -1.65 9.83 -13.33
CA ASP A 151 -0.53 9.16 -13.98
C ASP A 151 -1.08 8.46 -15.22
N GLY A 152 -0.88 9.06 -16.38
CA GLY A 152 -1.58 8.69 -17.59
C GLY A 152 -3.09 8.85 -17.44
N LYS A 153 -3.83 7.74 -17.57
CA LYS A 153 -5.30 7.72 -17.43
C LYS A 153 -5.77 7.40 -16.00
N VAL A 154 -4.85 7.18 -15.05
CA VAL A 154 -5.16 6.83 -13.68
C VAL A 154 -5.24 8.09 -12.83
N HIS A 155 -6.44 8.46 -12.36
CA HIS A 155 -6.64 9.57 -11.44
C HIS A 155 -6.50 9.08 -10.01
N PHE A 156 -5.89 9.91 -9.15
CA PHE A 156 -5.71 9.56 -7.74
C PHE A 156 -5.87 10.78 -6.82
N LEU A 157 -6.28 10.49 -5.59
CA LEU A 157 -6.35 11.41 -4.47
C LEU A 157 -5.45 10.89 -3.35
N VAL A 158 -4.62 11.74 -2.81
CA VAL A 158 -3.70 11.44 -1.70
C VAL A 158 -4.24 12.06 -0.43
N THR A 159 -4.37 11.26 0.59
CA THR A 159 -4.88 11.69 1.88
C THR A 159 -3.95 11.25 3.01
N GLU A 160 -4.21 11.78 4.20
CA GLU A 160 -3.64 11.29 5.44
C GLU A 160 -3.84 9.78 5.56
N TYR A 161 -2.76 9.07 5.88
CA TYR A 161 -2.83 7.66 6.29
C TYR A 161 -3.13 7.59 7.77
N VAL A 162 -4.26 7.03 8.12
CA VAL A 162 -4.66 6.80 9.51
C VAL A 162 -4.34 5.33 9.85
N PRO A 163 -3.33 5.07 10.70
CA PRO A 163 -3.00 3.71 11.10
C PRO A 163 -4.11 3.14 11.99
N GLY A 164 -4.25 1.82 11.99
CA GLY A 164 -5.22 1.13 12.84
C GLY A 164 -6.24 0.32 12.07
N ARG A 165 -7.46 0.27 12.60
CA ARG A 165 -8.53 -0.58 12.08
C ARG A 165 -9.82 0.22 11.98
N ASP A 166 -10.65 -0.09 10.98
CA ASP A 166 -12.01 0.44 10.90
C ASP A 166 -12.88 -0.12 12.05
N LEU A 167 -13.95 0.60 12.33
CA LEU A 167 -14.87 0.27 13.43
C LEU A 167 -15.51 -1.12 13.25
N ARG A 168 -15.76 -1.56 12.01
CA ARG A 168 -16.30 -2.90 11.73
C ARG A 168 -15.32 -4.00 12.15
N ARG A 169 -14.03 -3.84 11.80
CA ARG A 169 -12.97 -4.78 12.21
C ARG A 169 -12.75 -4.76 13.72
N LEU A 170 -12.83 -3.57 14.32
CA LEU A 170 -12.71 -3.42 15.78
C LEU A 170 -13.80 -4.22 16.50
N ILE A 171 -15.07 -4.02 16.14
CA ILE A 171 -16.23 -4.72 16.74
C ILE A 171 -16.16 -6.23 16.48
N ARG A 172 -15.73 -6.65 15.28
CA ARG A 172 -15.60 -8.08 14.96
C ARG A 172 -14.56 -8.77 15.84
N ASN A 173 -13.45 -8.09 16.15
CA ASN A 173 -12.32 -8.69 16.86
C ASN A 173 -12.46 -8.59 18.40
N GLN A 174 -13.07 -7.52 18.92
CA GLN A 174 -13.15 -7.22 20.35
C GLN A 174 -14.56 -7.37 20.92
N GLY A 175 -15.56 -7.57 20.06
CA GLY A 175 -16.97 -7.61 20.46
C GLY A 175 -17.61 -6.23 20.54
N LYS A 176 -18.69 -6.11 21.28
CA LYS A 176 -19.47 -4.87 21.43
C LYS A 176 -18.65 -3.83 22.19
N LEU A 177 -18.71 -2.59 21.72
CA LEU A 177 -18.18 -1.45 22.47
C LEU A 177 -18.99 -1.20 23.75
N THR A 178 -18.35 -0.69 24.76
CA THR A 178 -19.05 -0.12 25.93
C THR A 178 -19.85 1.12 25.52
N VAL A 179 -20.83 1.52 26.31
CA VAL A 179 -21.64 2.73 26.05
C VAL A 179 -20.75 3.97 25.97
N ALA A 180 -19.75 4.09 26.83
CA ALA A 180 -18.81 5.21 26.84
C ALA A 180 -17.96 5.29 25.56
N GLU A 181 -17.42 4.15 25.11
CA GLU A 181 -16.65 4.05 23.87
C GLU A 181 -17.53 4.39 22.64
N ALA A 182 -18.72 3.80 22.58
CA ALA A 182 -19.66 4.08 21.49
C ALA A 182 -20.06 5.56 21.44
N ALA A 183 -20.39 6.17 22.58
CA ALA A 183 -20.70 7.58 22.68
C ALA A 183 -19.51 8.46 22.24
N GLY A 184 -18.29 8.12 22.65
CA GLY A 184 -17.08 8.80 22.25
C GLY A 184 -16.82 8.76 20.72
N VAL A 185 -17.06 7.61 20.09
CA VAL A 185 -16.97 7.46 18.64
C VAL A 185 -18.02 8.30 17.93
N ILE A 186 -19.31 8.17 18.31
CA ILE A 186 -20.41 8.90 17.68
C ILE A 186 -20.24 10.42 17.83
N MET A 187 -19.79 10.89 18.98
CA MET A 187 -19.53 12.32 19.20
C MET A 187 -18.48 12.86 18.21
N ARG A 188 -17.37 12.13 17.98
CA ARG A 188 -16.33 12.53 17.02
C ARG A 188 -16.84 12.50 15.58
N VAL A 189 -17.58 11.47 15.20
CA VAL A 189 -18.21 11.35 13.88
C VAL A 189 -19.18 12.50 13.66
N SER A 190 -20.06 12.81 14.63
CA SER A 190 -21.03 13.90 14.53
C SER A 190 -20.36 15.27 14.36
N ARG A 191 -19.24 15.52 15.07
CA ARG A 191 -18.47 16.77 14.91
C ARG A 191 -17.88 16.90 13.51
N GLY A 192 -17.29 15.83 12.98
CA GLY A 192 -16.75 15.81 11.61
C GLY A 192 -17.85 16.02 10.57
N LEU A 193 -18.98 15.31 10.69
CA LEU A 193 -20.12 15.46 9.78
C LEU A 193 -20.73 16.86 9.85
N HIS A 194 -20.91 17.40 11.06
CA HIS A 194 -21.42 18.76 11.22
C HIS A 194 -20.55 19.78 10.48
N TYR A 195 -19.23 19.69 10.65
CA TYR A 195 -18.30 20.55 9.92
C TYR A 195 -18.43 20.38 8.40
N ALA A 196 -18.48 19.14 7.91
CA ALA A 196 -18.62 18.85 6.49
C ALA A 196 -19.93 19.44 5.91
N HIS A 197 -21.05 19.31 6.65
CA HIS A 197 -22.33 19.90 6.26
C HIS A 197 -22.28 21.44 6.20
N GLN A 198 -21.59 22.09 7.13
CA GLN A 198 -21.38 23.55 7.10
C GLN A 198 -20.58 23.99 5.87
N GLN A 199 -19.72 23.12 5.33
CA GLN A 199 -18.96 23.37 4.09
C GLN A 199 -19.74 22.97 2.82
N GLY A 200 -21.01 22.59 2.94
CA GLY A 200 -21.87 22.22 1.81
C GLY A 200 -21.68 20.80 1.29
N LEU A 201 -21.04 19.94 2.06
CA LEU A 201 -20.92 18.51 1.76
C LEU A 201 -22.09 17.77 2.41
N ILE A 202 -23.09 17.42 1.62
CA ILE A 202 -24.26 16.62 2.04
C ILE A 202 -24.31 15.36 1.20
#